data_7450d15ad61434c485c0a7516158b37c
#
_entry.id   7450d15ad61434c485c0a7516158b37c
#
_cell.length_a   1.000
_cell.length_b   1.000
_cell.length_c   1.000
_cell.angle_alpha   90.00
_cell.angle_beta   90.00
_cell.angle_gamma   90.00
#
_symmetry.space_group_name_H-M   'P 1'
#
loop_
_entity.id
_entity.type
_entity.pdbx_description
1 polymer ?
#
loop_
_entity_poly.entity_id
_entity_poly.type
_entity_poly.pdbx_seq_one_letter_code
_entity_poly.pdbx_strand_id
1 'polypeptide(L)'
;MTSSSAGTGRADADQEAGHVGRLGHGSAGHFAGHQSAGHDSAGHDSAGVTWSGRELSASGFESDTGVADPALLAAAAQVADDPTSAAEETLLSALAGSRVLVPVVAAGERVVLPAGRVADNVAEMATPTLVGPDGRRALPVFTGVEALARWDRAARPVPMTPARAAQAAIAESCDVLLLDLGSDHAVVLRPSMLFALAMQRPWRPAHLDPHVLDAVARAVQGEPDVQRHTCEAGDHPGTGVMRIVLTLRQGLSHAEVEAVATRIGERLATDGELRARVDGLAFRVTTG
;
A
#
# COMPACT_ATOMS: atom_id res chain seq x y z
N MET A 1 52.51 -27.85 28.11
CA MET A 1 51.64 -28.61 29.07
C MET A 1 50.37 -27.83 29.25
N THR A 2 49.31 -28.54 28.94
CA THR A 2 47.88 -28.37 29.23
C THR A 2 47.19 -27.21 28.49
N SER A 3 46.46 -27.42 27.43
CA SER A 3 45.26 -28.20 27.19
C SER A 3 43.99 -27.43 27.55
N SER A 4 43.18 -27.21 26.48
CA SER A 4 41.74 -27.37 26.43
C SER A 4 40.91 -26.14 26.77
N SER A 5 39.83 -25.78 26.12
CA SER A 5 38.81 -26.55 25.44
C SER A 5 37.95 -25.62 24.61
N ALA A 6 37.55 -26.12 23.46
CA ALA A 6 36.54 -25.50 22.58
C ALA A 6 35.15 -25.54 23.27
N GLY A 7 34.40 -24.42 23.14
CA GLY A 7 32.99 -24.35 23.44
C GLY A 7 32.26 -23.83 22.20
N THR A 8 31.76 -24.77 21.40
CA THR A 8 30.83 -24.51 20.31
C THR A 8 29.46 -24.16 20.89
N GLY A 9 29.14 -22.88 20.91
CA GLY A 9 27.78 -22.38 21.14
C GLY A 9 27.05 -22.29 19.81
N ARG A 10 26.22 -23.27 19.55
CA ARG A 10 25.23 -23.29 18.47
C ARG A 10 24.09 -22.37 18.88
N ALA A 11 24.01 -21.20 18.28
CA ALA A 11 22.83 -20.35 18.41
C ALA A 11 21.74 -20.93 17.48
N ASP A 12 20.71 -21.50 18.09
CA ASP A 12 19.45 -21.80 17.41
C ASP A 12 18.82 -20.46 17.02
N ALA A 13 18.72 -20.25 15.72
CA ALA A 13 17.90 -19.19 15.17
C ALA A 13 16.45 -19.65 15.24
N ASP A 14 15.74 -19.30 16.29
CA ASP A 14 14.29 -19.36 16.34
C ASP A 14 13.72 -18.45 15.27
N GLN A 15 13.19 -19.08 14.25
CA GLN A 15 12.37 -18.48 13.22
C GLN A 15 11.00 -18.20 13.84
N GLU A 16 10.83 -17.01 14.43
CA GLU A 16 9.49 -16.54 14.76
C GLU A 16 8.72 -16.27 13.47
N ALA A 17 7.89 -17.24 13.11
CA ALA A 17 6.83 -17.08 12.14
C ALA A 17 5.89 -15.96 12.65
N GLY A 18 5.87 -14.83 11.95
CA GLY A 18 5.04 -13.69 12.28
C GLY A 18 3.59 -14.11 12.44
N HIS A 19 3.05 -13.87 13.60
CA HIS A 19 1.65 -14.08 13.92
C HIS A 19 0.82 -13.12 13.06
N VAL A 20 0.06 -13.68 12.11
CA VAL A 20 -0.91 -12.93 11.32
C VAL A 20 -1.95 -12.35 12.27
N GLY A 21 -1.88 -11.04 12.49
CA GLY A 21 -2.75 -10.34 13.39
C GLY A 21 -4.20 -10.34 12.91
N ARG A 22 -5.07 -10.30 13.86
CA ARG A 22 -6.52 -10.30 13.85
C ARG A 22 -7.12 -9.53 12.66
N LEU A 23 -7.99 -10.17 11.88
CA LEU A 23 -8.81 -9.57 10.85
C LEU A 23 -9.75 -8.53 11.47
N GLY A 24 -9.58 -7.26 11.11
CA GLY A 24 -10.52 -6.19 11.43
C GLY A 24 -11.62 -6.15 10.35
N HIS A 25 -12.87 -6.11 10.77
CA HIS A 25 -14.03 -6.05 9.87
C HIS A 25 -14.33 -4.58 9.56
N GLY A 26 -14.04 -4.18 8.33
CA GLY A 26 -14.50 -2.91 7.78
C GLY A 26 -15.91 -3.07 7.17
N SER A 27 -16.68 -2.02 7.25
CA SER A 27 -18.07 -1.96 6.75
C SER A 27 -18.14 -2.27 5.25
N ALA A 28 -19.02 -3.22 4.89
CA ALA A 28 -19.18 -3.73 3.54
C ALA A 28 -19.66 -2.66 2.55
N GLY A 29 -18.76 -2.26 1.65
CA GLY A 29 -19.18 -1.64 0.40
C GLY A 29 -19.77 -2.71 -0.53
N HIS A 30 -21.01 -2.54 -0.97
CA HIS A 30 -21.70 -3.47 -1.86
C HIS A 30 -20.96 -3.63 -3.19
N PHE A 31 -20.23 -4.71 -3.36
CA PHE A 31 -19.76 -5.17 -4.66
C PHE A 31 -20.63 -6.34 -5.12
N ALA A 32 -21.59 -6.04 -6.00
CA ALA A 32 -22.41 -7.07 -6.63
C ALA A 32 -21.57 -7.81 -7.69
N GLY A 33 -21.08 -8.99 -7.35
CA GLY A 33 -20.56 -9.94 -8.33
C GLY A 33 -21.73 -10.64 -9.03
N HIS A 34 -21.81 -10.52 -10.37
CA HIS A 34 -22.81 -11.22 -11.15
C HIS A 34 -22.17 -12.19 -12.13
N GLN A 35 -22.63 -13.44 -12.06
CA GLN A 35 -22.45 -14.43 -13.11
C GLN A 35 -23.50 -14.20 -14.20
N SER A 36 -23.05 -14.09 -15.45
CA SER A 36 -23.95 -14.10 -16.60
C SER A 36 -24.45 -15.51 -16.87
N ALA A 37 -25.72 -15.76 -16.59
CA ALA A 37 -26.45 -16.87 -17.18
C ALA A 37 -27.61 -16.28 -17.97
N GLY A 38 -27.50 -16.34 -19.30
CA GLY A 38 -28.61 -16.04 -20.18
C GLY A 38 -29.67 -17.12 -20.02
N HIS A 39 -30.84 -16.71 -19.52
CA HIS A 39 -32.13 -17.36 -19.80
C HIS A 39 -33.20 -16.35 -19.39
N ASP A 40 -34.11 -16.08 -20.36
CA ASP A 40 -35.35 -15.35 -20.15
C ASP A 40 -36.24 -16.11 -19.16
N SER A 41 -36.12 -15.73 -17.88
CA SER A 41 -37.15 -15.93 -16.88
C SER A 41 -37.04 -14.78 -15.89
N ALA A 42 -38.08 -13.99 -15.73
CA ALA A 42 -38.17 -12.96 -14.73
C ALA A 42 -37.92 -13.58 -13.35
N GLY A 43 -36.66 -13.50 -12.90
CA GLY A 43 -36.24 -13.95 -11.57
C GLY A 43 -36.72 -12.97 -10.51
N HIS A 44 -37.10 -13.49 -9.36
CA HIS A 44 -37.40 -12.71 -8.18
C HIS A 44 -36.23 -12.89 -7.18
N ASP A 45 -35.91 -11.86 -6.43
CA ASP A 45 -34.98 -11.99 -5.31
C ASP A 45 -35.61 -12.78 -4.14
N SER A 46 -34.84 -13.07 -3.09
CA SER A 46 -35.31 -13.78 -1.91
C SER A 46 -36.41 -13.04 -1.15
N ALA A 47 -36.71 -11.78 -1.48
CA ALA A 47 -37.79 -10.96 -0.97
C ALA A 47 -38.97 -10.86 -1.93
N GLY A 48 -38.96 -11.60 -3.06
CA GLY A 48 -40.04 -11.64 -4.05
C GLY A 48 -40.13 -10.43 -4.99
N VAL A 49 -39.06 -9.60 -5.06
CA VAL A 49 -39.01 -8.42 -5.93
C VAL A 49 -38.47 -8.81 -7.30
N THR A 50 -39.18 -8.48 -8.35
CA THR A 50 -38.80 -8.78 -9.75
C THR A 50 -37.54 -8.02 -10.18
N TRP A 51 -36.61 -8.69 -10.84
CA TRP A 51 -35.35 -8.13 -11.39
C TRP A 51 -35.61 -7.36 -12.71
N SER A 52 -36.65 -6.58 -12.82
CA SER A 52 -36.90 -5.80 -14.02
C SER A 52 -36.15 -4.45 -13.93
N GLY A 53 -35.14 -4.26 -14.79
CA GLY A 53 -34.60 -2.94 -15.13
C GLY A 53 -33.26 -2.53 -14.48
N ARG A 54 -32.47 -3.45 -13.90
CA ARG A 54 -31.05 -3.17 -13.62
C ARG A 54 -30.20 -3.64 -14.80
N GLU A 55 -29.78 -2.72 -15.65
CA GLU A 55 -28.66 -2.96 -16.54
C GLU A 55 -27.40 -3.16 -15.69
N LEU A 56 -26.84 -4.37 -15.77
CA LEU A 56 -25.51 -4.64 -15.21
C LEU A 56 -24.51 -3.87 -16.04
N SER A 57 -23.97 -2.80 -15.50
CA SER A 57 -22.83 -2.13 -16.15
C SER A 57 -21.72 -3.14 -16.33
N ALA A 58 -21.23 -3.29 -17.56
CA ALA A 58 -20.08 -4.12 -17.87
C ALA A 58 -18.93 -3.75 -16.94
N SER A 59 -18.31 -4.73 -16.30
CA SER A 59 -17.18 -4.51 -15.39
C SER A 59 -15.92 -4.05 -16.13
N GLY A 60 -15.87 -4.31 -17.45
CA GLY A 60 -14.70 -4.11 -18.30
C GLY A 60 -13.67 -5.23 -18.21
N PHE A 61 -13.99 -6.30 -17.44
CA PHE A 61 -13.08 -7.43 -17.19
C PHE A 61 -13.69 -8.79 -17.59
N GLU A 62 -14.68 -8.81 -18.49
CA GLU A 62 -15.39 -10.02 -18.90
C GLU A 62 -14.47 -11.04 -19.57
N SER A 63 -13.37 -10.58 -20.21
CA SER A 63 -12.37 -11.42 -20.85
C SER A 63 -11.13 -11.69 -19.99
N ASP A 64 -11.11 -11.22 -18.72
CA ASP A 64 -9.95 -11.42 -17.83
C ASP A 64 -9.82 -12.90 -17.45
N THR A 65 -8.68 -13.49 -17.80
CA THR A 65 -8.36 -14.89 -17.49
C THR A 65 -7.79 -15.08 -16.09
N GLY A 66 -7.55 -14.01 -15.36
CA GLY A 66 -6.91 -14.04 -14.06
C GLY A 66 -5.38 -14.18 -14.09
N VAL A 67 -4.78 -14.31 -15.29
CA VAL A 67 -3.32 -14.41 -15.44
C VAL A 67 -2.68 -13.04 -15.17
N ALA A 68 -1.58 -13.03 -14.44
CA ALA A 68 -0.83 -11.82 -14.16
C ALA A 68 -0.19 -11.23 -15.43
N ASP A 69 -0.12 -9.92 -15.52
CA ASP A 69 0.65 -9.23 -16.57
C ASP A 69 2.16 -9.50 -16.37
N PRO A 70 2.87 -10.06 -17.37
CA PRO A 70 4.28 -10.38 -17.24
C PRO A 70 5.16 -9.13 -16.98
N ALA A 71 4.80 -7.97 -17.53
CA ALA A 71 5.54 -6.74 -17.31
C ALA A 71 5.39 -6.24 -15.87
N LEU A 72 4.17 -6.36 -15.31
CA LEU A 72 3.92 -6.04 -13.91
C LEU A 72 4.66 -6.99 -12.96
N LEU A 73 4.67 -8.30 -13.25
CA LEU A 73 5.43 -9.28 -12.46
C LEU A 73 6.93 -8.98 -12.47
N ALA A 74 7.50 -8.68 -13.65
CA ALA A 74 8.91 -8.36 -13.77
C ALA A 74 9.26 -7.08 -12.99
N ALA A 75 8.40 -6.06 -13.04
CA ALA A 75 8.61 -4.82 -12.32
C ALA A 75 8.49 -5.02 -10.79
N ALA A 76 7.55 -5.86 -10.33
CA ALA A 76 7.41 -6.20 -8.91
C ALA A 76 8.64 -6.97 -8.41
N ALA A 77 9.12 -7.95 -9.17
CA ALA A 77 10.34 -8.70 -8.86
C ALA A 77 11.55 -7.76 -8.74
N GLN A 78 11.70 -6.82 -9.67
CA GLN A 78 12.81 -5.86 -9.64
C GLN A 78 12.79 -4.99 -8.36
N VAL A 79 11.61 -4.53 -7.91
CA VAL A 79 11.50 -3.75 -6.66
C VAL A 79 11.77 -4.62 -5.43
N ALA A 80 11.33 -5.88 -5.44
CA ALA A 80 11.58 -6.81 -4.33
C ALA A 80 13.09 -7.12 -4.18
N ASP A 81 13.80 -7.26 -5.29
CA ASP A 81 15.23 -7.54 -5.30
C ASP A 81 16.08 -6.29 -5.00
N ASP A 82 15.74 -5.15 -5.60
CA ASP A 82 16.46 -3.88 -5.45
C ASP A 82 15.49 -2.68 -5.53
N PRO A 83 15.01 -2.16 -4.40
CA PRO A 83 14.01 -1.10 -4.34
C PRO A 83 14.58 0.30 -4.67
N THR A 84 15.14 0.45 -5.86
CA THR A 84 15.59 1.76 -6.36
C THR A 84 14.43 2.64 -6.78
N SER A 85 14.61 3.96 -6.78
CA SER A 85 13.62 4.93 -7.27
C SER A 85 13.15 4.64 -8.69
N ALA A 86 14.07 4.22 -9.58
CA ALA A 86 13.73 3.87 -10.96
C ALA A 86 12.92 2.58 -11.07
N ALA A 87 13.22 1.57 -10.24
CA ALA A 87 12.46 0.34 -10.17
C ALA A 87 11.03 0.62 -9.66
N GLU A 88 10.88 1.46 -8.64
CA GLU A 88 9.58 1.87 -8.11
C GLU A 88 8.75 2.66 -9.14
N GLU A 89 9.35 3.60 -9.88
CA GLU A 89 8.66 4.31 -10.98
C GLU A 89 8.18 3.33 -12.06
N THR A 90 9.03 2.36 -12.43
CA THR A 90 8.69 1.32 -13.41
C THR A 90 7.50 0.49 -12.92
N LEU A 91 7.52 0.05 -11.65
CA LEU A 91 6.42 -0.70 -11.05
C LEU A 91 5.11 0.10 -11.07
N LEU A 92 5.13 1.36 -10.63
CA LEU A 92 3.91 2.20 -10.60
C LEU A 92 3.37 2.46 -12.01
N SER A 93 4.24 2.62 -13.01
CA SER A 93 3.85 2.77 -14.41
C SER A 93 3.20 1.50 -14.95
N ALA A 94 3.80 0.32 -14.72
CA ALA A 94 3.24 -0.96 -15.13
C ALA A 94 1.89 -1.23 -14.44
N LEU A 95 1.81 -0.94 -13.13
CA LEU A 95 0.60 -1.12 -12.34
C LEU A 95 -0.54 -0.24 -12.86
N ALA A 96 -0.27 1.04 -13.19
CA ALA A 96 -1.29 1.95 -13.72
C ALA A 96 -1.93 1.48 -15.04
N GLY A 97 -1.18 0.72 -15.85
CA GLY A 97 -1.66 0.15 -17.12
C GLY A 97 -2.30 -1.24 -17.01
N SER A 98 -2.25 -1.86 -15.83
CA SER A 98 -2.71 -3.23 -15.59
C SER A 98 -4.03 -3.24 -14.80
N ARG A 99 -4.52 -4.45 -14.48
CA ARG A 99 -5.54 -4.65 -13.47
C ARG A 99 -4.95 -5.36 -12.26
N VAL A 100 -5.61 -5.23 -11.11
CA VAL A 100 -5.31 -5.99 -9.89
C VAL A 100 -6.52 -6.83 -9.50
N LEU A 101 -6.27 -7.90 -8.75
CA LEU A 101 -7.30 -8.71 -8.11
C LEU A 101 -7.37 -8.34 -6.64
N VAL A 102 -8.54 -7.89 -6.18
CA VAL A 102 -8.81 -7.68 -4.76
C VAL A 102 -9.51 -8.92 -4.23
N PRO A 103 -9.03 -9.50 -3.10
CA PRO A 103 -9.66 -10.67 -2.52
C PRO A 103 -10.99 -10.33 -1.87
N VAL A 104 -11.95 -11.22 -2.02
CA VAL A 104 -13.19 -11.20 -1.26
C VAL A 104 -13.31 -12.54 -0.54
N VAL A 105 -13.50 -12.47 0.78
CA VAL A 105 -13.62 -13.63 1.66
C VAL A 105 -15.01 -13.68 2.30
N ALA A 106 -15.49 -14.88 2.61
CA ALA A 106 -16.74 -15.03 3.35
C ALA A 106 -16.49 -14.67 4.81
N ALA A 107 -17.07 -13.56 5.27
CA ALA A 107 -17.10 -13.19 6.68
C ALA A 107 -18.22 -13.97 7.34
N GLY A 108 -17.90 -15.13 7.94
CA GLY A 108 -18.87 -15.94 8.68
C GLY A 108 -18.72 -15.72 10.17
N GLU A 109 -19.65 -15.04 10.81
CA GLU A 109 -19.82 -15.09 12.26
C GLU A 109 -20.67 -16.34 12.59
N ARG A 110 -20.04 -17.37 13.20
CA ARG A 110 -20.79 -18.50 13.74
C ARG A 110 -21.55 -18.06 14.98
N VAL A 111 -22.82 -17.72 14.81
CA VAL A 111 -23.71 -17.53 15.95
C VAL A 111 -24.22 -18.89 16.41
N VAL A 112 -23.78 -19.32 17.59
CA VAL A 112 -24.32 -20.50 18.27
C VAL A 112 -25.63 -20.09 18.94
N LEU A 113 -26.74 -20.52 18.37
CA LEU A 113 -28.06 -20.31 18.97
C LEU A 113 -28.25 -21.25 20.20
N PRO A 114 -29.01 -20.81 21.23
CA PRO A 114 -29.44 -21.69 22.32
C PRO A 114 -30.16 -22.90 21.75
N ALA A 115 -29.73 -24.11 22.06
CA ALA A 115 -30.18 -25.42 21.57
C ALA A 115 -29.31 -26.11 20.53
N GLY A 116 -28.03 -25.69 20.34
CA GLY A 116 -27.06 -26.42 19.52
C GLY A 116 -27.35 -26.42 18.01
N ARG A 117 -28.26 -25.57 17.54
CA ARG A 117 -28.50 -25.40 16.10
C ARG A 117 -27.54 -24.30 15.59
N VAL A 118 -26.70 -24.66 14.64
CA VAL A 118 -25.89 -23.69 13.87
C VAL A 118 -26.85 -23.08 12.85
N ALA A 119 -27.16 -21.80 12.98
CA ALA A 119 -27.79 -21.07 11.89
C ALA A 119 -26.66 -20.69 10.92
N ASP A 120 -26.76 -21.12 9.66
CA ASP A 120 -26.00 -20.55 8.58
C ASP A 120 -26.46 -19.08 8.43
N ASN A 121 -25.74 -18.19 9.09
CA ASN A 121 -25.91 -16.78 8.82
C ASN A 121 -25.38 -16.53 7.40
N VAL A 122 -26.12 -15.73 6.66
CA VAL A 122 -25.74 -15.22 5.33
C VAL A 122 -24.29 -14.82 5.40
N ALA A 123 -23.44 -15.56 4.70
CA ALA A 123 -22.01 -15.25 4.64
C ALA A 123 -21.87 -13.89 3.93
N GLU A 124 -21.63 -12.86 4.70
CA GLU A 124 -21.36 -11.54 4.16
C GLU A 124 -19.99 -11.57 3.50
N MET A 125 -19.92 -11.20 2.23
CA MET A 125 -18.67 -11.15 1.48
C MET A 125 -17.97 -9.84 1.80
N ALA A 126 -16.77 -9.91 2.34
CA ALA A 126 -15.98 -8.74 2.73
C ALA A 126 -14.57 -8.75 2.10
N THR A 127 -14.07 -7.57 1.84
CA THR A 127 -12.66 -7.36 1.48
C THR A 127 -11.83 -7.34 2.76
N PRO A 128 -10.85 -8.26 2.95
CA PRO A 128 -10.06 -8.31 4.16
C PRO A 128 -9.10 -7.12 4.24
N THR A 129 -9.03 -6.49 5.40
CA THR A 129 -7.98 -5.52 5.76
C THR A 129 -7.02 -6.17 6.73
N LEU A 130 -5.73 -6.00 6.51
CA LEU A 130 -4.67 -6.53 7.36
C LEU A 130 -4.11 -5.43 8.24
N VAL A 131 -3.65 -5.80 9.44
CA VAL A 131 -2.97 -4.87 10.34
C VAL A 131 -1.54 -5.37 10.55
N GLY A 132 -0.56 -4.55 10.21
CA GLY A 132 0.85 -4.84 10.39
C GLY A 132 1.28 -4.75 11.87
N PRO A 133 2.48 -5.24 12.20
CA PRO A 133 3.03 -5.15 13.55
C PRO A 133 3.21 -3.70 14.04
N ASP A 134 3.37 -2.77 13.10
CA ASP A 134 3.49 -1.32 13.33
C ASP A 134 2.13 -0.61 13.44
N GLY A 135 1.04 -1.35 13.42
CA GLY A 135 -0.33 -0.84 13.50
C GLY A 135 -0.88 -0.28 12.18
N ARG A 136 -0.09 -0.23 11.11
CA ARG A 136 -0.57 0.22 9.79
C ARG A 136 -1.57 -0.77 9.21
N ARG A 137 -2.61 -0.22 8.61
CA ARG A 137 -3.63 -1.00 7.90
C ARG A 137 -3.25 -1.13 6.44
N ALA A 138 -3.50 -2.29 5.88
CA ALA A 138 -3.15 -2.63 4.51
C ALA A 138 -4.30 -3.33 3.80
N LEU A 139 -4.52 -2.99 2.54
CA LEU A 139 -5.38 -3.73 1.64
C LEU A 139 -4.51 -4.65 0.77
N PRO A 140 -4.68 -6.00 0.84
CA PRO A 140 -3.98 -6.90 -0.06
C PRO A 140 -4.56 -6.81 -1.47
N VAL A 141 -3.68 -6.78 -2.47
CA VAL A 141 -4.02 -6.85 -3.90
C VAL A 141 -3.08 -7.81 -4.60
N PHE A 142 -3.53 -8.43 -5.68
CA PHE A 142 -2.77 -9.49 -6.34
C PHE A 142 -2.68 -9.24 -7.84
N THR A 143 -1.53 -9.56 -8.43
CA THR A 143 -1.31 -9.45 -9.88
C THR A 143 -2.09 -10.51 -10.66
N GLY A 144 -2.32 -11.69 -10.05
CA GLY A 144 -3.02 -12.80 -10.70
C GLY A 144 -3.57 -13.82 -9.72
N VAL A 145 -4.37 -14.75 -10.25
CA VAL A 145 -5.04 -15.80 -9.45
C VAL A 145 -4.07 -16.74 -8.76
N GLU A 146 -2.87 -16.95 -9.30
CA GLU A 146 -1.85 -17.78 -8.67
C GLU A 146 -1.31 -17.15 -7.39
N ALA A 147 -1.00 -15.85 -7.43
CA ALA A 147 -0.55 -15.10 -6.26
C ALA A 147 -1.64 -15.07 -5.19
N LEU A 148 -2.89 -14.82 -5.58
CA LEU A 148 -4.04 -14.87 -4.68
C LEU A 148 -4.21 -16.25 -4.04
N ALA A 149 -4.13 -17.34 -4.82
CA ALA A 149 -4.30 -18.70 -4.32
C ALA A 149 -3.17 -19.16 -3.39
N ARG A 150 -1.97 -18.62 -3.52
CA ARG A 150 -0.87 -18.85 -2.56
C ARG A 150 -1.18 -18.22 -1.21
N TRP A 151 -1.78 -17.03 -1.22
CA TRP A 151 -2.16 -16.34 0.01
C TRP A 151 -3.39 -16.98 0.66
N ASP A 152 -4.50 -17.14 -0.09
CA ASP A 152 -5.72 -17.78 0.38
C ASP A 152 -6.48 -18.44 -0.78
N ARG A 153 -6.59 -19.78 -0.74
CA ARG A 153 -7.30 -20.56 -1.75
C ARG A 153 -8.82 -20.40 -1.71
N ALA A 154 -9.37 -19.94 -0.58
CA ALA A 154 -10.80 -19.73 -0.42
C ALA A 154 -11.24 -18.33 -0.85
N ALA A 155 -10.30 -17.39 -0.99
CA ALA A 155 -10.59 -16.04 -1.43
C ALA A 155 -11.04 -16.01 -2.89
N ARG A 156 -12.06 -15.19 -3.18
CA ARG A 156 -12.55 -14.96 -4.55
C ARG A 156 -11.88 -13.73 -5.15
N PRO A 157 -11.34 -13.82 -6.37
CA PRO A 157 -10.76 -12.67 -7.05
C PRO A 157 -11.83 -11.70 -7.56
N VAL A 158 -11.68 -10.41 -7.29
CA VAL A 158 -12.46 -9.35 -7.92
C VAL A 158 -11.51 -8.46 -8.72
N PRO A 159 -11.56 -8.51 -10.06
CA PRO A 159 -10.70 -7.68 -10.90
C PRO A 159 -11.15 -6.21 -10.84
N MET A 160 -10.18 -5.31 -10.72
CA MET A 160 -10.43 -3.88 -10.78
C MET A 160 -9.20 -3.10 -11.24
N THR A 161 -9.39 -1.84 -11.60
CA THR A 161 -8.26 -0.96 -11.88
C THR A 161 -7.49 -0.64 -10.60
N PRO A 162 -6.16 -0.44 -10.67
CA PRO A 162 -5.37 -0.03 -9.50
C PRO A 162 -5.86 1.26 -8.85
N ALA A 163 -6.39 2.19 -9.65
CA ALA A 163 -7.00 3.41 -9.14
C ALA A 163 -8.20 3.11 -8.21
N ARG A 164 -9.09 2.20 -8.63
CA ARG A 164 -10.24 1.80 -7.79
C ARG A 164 -9.80 1.04 -6.55
N ALA A 165 -8.80 0.17 -6.65
CA ALA A 165 -8.23 -0.52 -5.50
C ALA A 165 -7.62 0.47 -4.50
N ALA A 166 -6.89 1.47 -4.98
CA ALA A 166 -6.32 2.52 -4.15
C ALA A 166 -7.40 3.40 -3.49
N GLN A 167 -8.45 3.77 -4.22
CA GLN A 167 -9.59 4.51 -3.66
C GLN A 167 -10.34 3.69 -2.60
N ALA A 168 -10.53 2.39 -2.83
CA ALA A 168 -11.12 1.49 -1.84
C ALA A 168 -10.25 1.39 -0.58
N ALA A 169 -8.93 1.25 -0.72
CA ALA A 169 -8.01 1.23 0.40
C ALA A 169 -8.10 2.52 1.25
N ILE A 170 -8.14 3.69 0.61
CA ILE A 170 -8.31 4.97 1.31
C ILE A 170 -9.66 5.03 2.04
N ALA A 171 -10.74 4.61 1.40
CA ALA A 171 -12.07 4.57 2.01
C ALA A 171 -12.13 3.67 3.26
N GLU A 172 -11.40 2.55 3.24
CA GLU A 172 -11.25 1.61 4.36
C GLU A 172 -10.19 2.04 5.37
N SER A 173 -9.65 3.27 5.24
CA SER A 173 -8.59 3.80 6.11
C SER A 173 -7.34 2.91 6.14
N CYS A 174 -6.97 2.33 5.00
CA CYS A 174 -5.72 1.64 4.82
C CYS A 174 -4.60 2.63 4.51
N ASP A 175 -3.45 2.41 5.12
CA ASP A 175 -2.26 3.24 4.92
C ASP A 175 -1.50 2.84 3.66
N VAL A 176 -1.56 1.56 3.27
CA VAL A 176 -0.78 0.98 2.16
C VAL A 176 -1.59 -0.06 1.39
N LEU A 177 -1.16 -0.37 0.15
CA LEU A 177 -1.52 -1.60 -0.55
C LEU A 177 -0.39 -2.62 -0.40
N LEU A 178 -0.75 -3.89 -0.24
CA LEU A 178 0.20 -5.02 -0.26
C LEU A 178 0.02 -5.79 -1.55
N LEU A 179 0.95 -5.62 -2.48
CA LEU A 179 0.96 -6.35 -3.74
C LEU A 179 1.56 -7.74 -3.54
N ASP A 180 0.85 -8.78 -3.97
CA ASP A 180 1.26 -10.19 -3.97
C ASP A 180 1.78 -10.70 -2.63
N LEU A 181 1.08 -10.37 -1.54
CA LEU A 181 1.41 -10.85 -0.19
C LEU A 181 1.55 -12.38 -0.16
N GLY A 182 2.64 -12.87 0.44
CA GLY A 182 2.96 -14.29 0.51
C GLY A 182 3.70 -14.84 -0.71
N SER A 183 4.12 -13.99 -1.64
CA SER A 183 5.04 -14.32 -2.72
C SER A 183 6.45 -13.79 -2.45
N ASP A 184 7.44 -14.30 -3.19
CA ASP A 184 8.82 -13.80 -3.15
C ASP A 184 8.96 -12.37 -3.72
N HIS A 185 7.93 -11.87 -4.41
CA HIS A 185 7.87 -10.56 -5.04
C HIS A 185 6.83 -9.65 -4.39
N ALA A 186 6.56 -9.86 -3.10
CA ALA A 186 5.63 -9.02 -2.36
C ALA A 186 6.17 -7.60 -2.21
N VAL A 187 5.36 -6.60 -2.57
CA VAL A 187 5.73 -5.19 -2.50
C VAL A 187 4.73 -4.39 -1.69
N VAL A 188 5.24 -3.52 -0.81
CA VAL A 188 4.43 -2.53 -0.09
C VAL A 188 4.34 -1.26 -0.94
N LEU A 189 3.13 -0.94 -1.40
CA LEU A 189 2.87 0.35 -2.05
C LEU A 189 2.56 1.38 -0.96
N ARG A 190 3.50 2.29 -0.75
CA ARG A 190 3.49 3.31 0.32
C ARG A 190 2.39 4.35 0.11
N PRO A 191 2.09 5.19 1.12
CA PRO A 191 1.03 6.20 1.04
C PRO A 191 1.13 7.11 -0.18
N SER A 192 2.33 7.60 -0.55
CA SER A 192 2.52 8.45 -1.73
C SER A 192 2.17 7.73 -3.04
N MET A 193 2.51 6.45 -3.15
CA MET A 193 2.17 5.59 -4.28
C MET A 193 0.67 5.33 -4.34
N LEU A 194 0.05 5.05 -3.18
CA LEU A 194 -1.38 4.84 -3.04
C LEU A 194 -2.17 6.07 -3.51
N PHE A 195 -1.79 7.27 -3.05
CA PHE A 195 -2.43 8.50 -3.48
C PHE A 195 -2.23 8.79 -4.97
N ALA A 196 -1.06 8.53 -5.53
CA ALA A 196 -0.81 8.69 -6.96
C ALA A 196 -1.72 7.79 -7.80
N LEU A 197 -1.87 6.51 -7.43
CA LEU A 197 -2.78 5.57 -8.09
C LEU A 197 -4.24 6.01 -7.96
N ALA A 198 -4.69 6.39 -6.76
CA ALA A 198 -6.07 6.82 -6.52
C ALA A 198 -6.46 8.05 -7.35
N MET A 199 -5.51 8.97 -7.55
CA MET A 199 -5.67 10.19 -8.33
C MET A 199 -5.32 10.02 -9.81
N GLN A 200 -4.94 8.81 -10.22
CA GLN A 200 -4.52 8.48 -11.60
C GLN A 200 -3.41 9.42 -12.12
N ARG A 201 -2.45 9.74 -11.27
CA ARG A 201 -1.28 10.58 -11.61
C ARG A 201 -0.03 9.72 -11.73
N PRO A 202 0.93 10.10 -12.58
CA PRO A 202 2.26 9.53 -12.53
C PRO A 202 2.87 9.73 -11.14
N TRP A 203 3.37 8.67 -10.54
CA TRP A 203 4.13 8.75 -9.30
C TRP A 203 5.59 9.05 -9.60
N ARG A 204 6.20 9.87 -8.74
CA ARG A 204 7.63 10.14 -8.75
C ARG A 204 8.18 10.08 -7.32
N PRO A 205 9.43 9.64 -7.15
CA PRO A 205 10.12 9.74 -5.87
C PRO A 205 10.14 11.19 -5.38
N ALA A 206 9.89 11.42 -4.10
CA ALA A 206 9.72 12.77 -3.56
C ALA A 206 10.89 13.71 -3.86
N HIS A 207 12.13 13.21 -3.84
CA HIS A 207 13.34 14.00 -4.14
C HIS A 207 13.52 14.35 -5.63
N LEU A 208 12.68 13.80 -6.51
CA LEU A 208 12.64 14.09 -7.95
C LEU A 208 11.30 14.69 -8.40
N ASP A 209 10.32 14.80 -7.50
CA ASP A 209 9.01 15.38 -7.82
C ASP A 209 9.10 16.92 -7.85
N PRO A 210 8.82 17.57 -9.01
CA PRO A 210 8.93 19.01 -9.14
C PRO A 210 8.08 19.79 -8.12
N HIS A 211 6.87 19.29 -7.81
CA HIS A 211 5.98 19.93 -6.83
C HIS A 211 6.61 19.91 -5.42
N VAL A 212 7.24 18.80 -5.05
CA VAL A 212 7.93 18.66 -3.76
C VAL A 212 9.14 19.58 -3.71
N LEU A 213 9.94 19.61 -4.77
CA LEU A 213 11.12 20.48 -4.85
C LEU A 213 10.74 21.95 -4.74
N ASP A 214 9.68 22.38 -5.43
CA ASP A 214 9.16 23.73 -5.35
C ASP A 214 8.62 24.06 -3.96
N ALA A 215 7.93 23.11 -3.30
CA ALA A 215 7.43 23.31 -1.94
C ALA A 215 8.59 23.47 -0.94
N VAL A 216 9.66 22.68 -1.07
CA VAL A 216 10.86 22.82 -0.25
C VAL A 216 11.54 24.18 -0.50
N ALA A 217 11.66 24.59 -1.76
CA ALA A 217 12.24 25.89 -2.10
C ALA A 217 11.45 27.04 -1.45
N ARG A 218 10.11 27.00 -1.52
CA ARG A 218 9.24 27.99 -0.82
C ARG A 218 9.41 27.95 0.70
N ALA A 219 9.48 26.76 1.28
CA ALA A 219 9.63 26.61 2.73
C ALA A 219 10.95 27.15 3.27
N VAL A 220 12.02 27.05 2.47
CA VAL A 220 13.36 27.56 2.78
C VAL A 220 13.46 29.07 2.51
N GLN A 221 12.62 29.62 1.64
CA GLN A 221 12.64 31.04 1.28
C GLN A 221 12.44 31.90 2.53
N GLY A 222 13.32 32.89 2.72
CA GLY A 222 13.28 33.80 3.85
C GLY A 222 13.99 33.30 5.12
N GLU A 223 14.65 32.14 5.08
CA GLU A 223 15.56 31.68 6.13
C GLU A 223 16.98 32.27 5.90
N PRO A 224 17.37 33.32 6.67
CA PRO A 224 18.63 34.03 6.42
C PRO A 224 19.88 33.18 6.69
N ASP A 225 19.71 32.14 7.48
CA ASP A 225 20.80 31.26 7.88
C ASP A 225 21.04 30.13 6.88
N VAL A 226 20.13 29.90 5.92
CA VAL A 226 20.27 28.88 4.89
C VAL A 226 20.97 29.44 3.65
N GLN A 227 22.15 28.94 3.35
CA GLN A 227 22.92 29.32 2.17
C GLN A 227 22.57 28.49 0.94
N ARG A 228 22.24 27.20 1.14
CA ARG A 228 21.90 26.24 0.09
C ARG A 228 20.98 25.17 0.65
N HIS A 229 20.14 24.63 -0.22
CA HIS A 229 19.42 23.38 0.07
C HIS A 229 19.46 22.45 -1.15
N THR A 230 19.38 21.13 -0.88
CA THR A 230 19.18 20.08 -1.89
C THR A 230 18.24 19.03 -1.33
N CYS A 231 17.56 18.30 -2.23
CA CYS A 231 16.73 17.16 -1.87
C CYS A 231 17.40 15.88 -2.40
N GLU A 232 17.49 14.89 -1.56
CA GLU A 232 18.13 13.61 -1.88
C GLU A 232 17.25 12.45 -1.43
N ALA A 233 17.47 11.25 -1.99
CA ALA A 233 16.90 10.03 -1.42
C ALA A 233 17.43 9.82 0.01
N GLY A 234 16.62 9.25 0.88
CA GLY A 234 17.04 8.85 2.22
C GLY A 234 18.04 7.69 2.20
N ASP A 235 18.60 7.37 3.37
CA ASP A 235 19.68 6.37 3.48
C ASP A 235 19.23 4.93 3.21
N HIS A 236 17.94 4.67 3.35
CA HIS A 236 17.39 3.32 3.21
C HIS A 236 16.49 3.26 1.97
N PRO A 237 16.93 2.55 0.91
CA PRO A 237 16.11 2.31 -0.27
C PRO A 237 14.75 1.69 0.10
N GLY A 238 13.71 1.96 -0.68
CA GLY A 238 12.38 1.39 -0.46
C GLY A 238 11.56 2.01 0.68
N THR A 239 12.16 2.86 1.54
CA THR A 239 11.41 3.51 2.65
C THR A 239 10.60 4.71 2.22
N GLY A 240 10.93 5.31 1.07
CA GLY A 240 10.29 6.54 0.58
C GLY A 240 10.67 7.81 1.35
N VAL A 241 11.62 7.73 2.28
CA VAL A 241 12.12 8.89 3.01
C VAL A 241 12.91 9.79 2.06
N MET A 242 12.55 11.07 2.00
CA MET A 242 13.34 12.11 1.35
C MET A 242 14.18 12.83 2.38
N ARG A 243 15.42 13.16 2.02
CA ARG A 243 16.31 13.97 2.84
C ARG A 243 16.41 15.37 2.28
N ILE A 244 16.18 16.38 3.11
CA ILE A 244 16.48 17.79 2.83
C ILE A 244 17.83 18.10 3.44
N VAL A 245 18.82 18.39 2.61
CA VAL A 245 20.15 18.81 3.04
C VAL A 245 20.19 20.34 3.08
N LEU A 246 20.42 20.90 4.26
CA LEU A 246 20.54 22.33 4.48
C LEU A 246 22.02 22.68 4.72
N THR A 247 22.58 23.55 3.89
CA THR A 247 23.89 24.18 4.17
C THR A 247 23.62 25.48 4.88
N LEU A 248 24.01 25.55 6.16
CA LEU A 248 23.80 26.73 7.00
C LEU A 248 25.08 27.55 7.11
N ARG A 249 24.94 28.85 7.42
CA ARG A 249 26.06 29.71 7.75
C ARG A 249 26.81 29.18 8.97
N GLN A 250 28.09 29.44 9.05
CA GLN A 250 28.91 29.08 10.21
C GLN A 250 28.53 29.87 11.47
N GLY A 251 28.82 29.30 12.63
CA GLY A 251 28.68 29.95 13.92
C GLY A 251 27.27 29.86 14.57
N LEU A 252 26.36 29.08 13.98
CA LEU A 252 25.06 28.80 14.63
C LEU A 252 25.24 27.82 15.78
N SER A 253 24.56 28.08 16.88
CA SER A 253 24.38 27.14 17.98
C SER A 253 23.48 25.96 17.57
N HIS A 254 23.51 24.87 18.32
CA HIS A 254 22.63 23.74 18.10
C HIS A 254 21.13 24.12 18.13
N ALA A 255 20.74 24.97 19.09
CA ALA A 255 19.37 25.45 19.20
C ALA A 255 18.90 26.30 17.99
N GLU A 256 19.79 27.12 17.42
CA GLU A 256 19.49 27.90 16.22
C GLU A 256 19.32 26.99 14.99
N VAL A 257 20.17 25.96 14.85
CA VAL A 257 20.06 24.95 13.79
C VAL A 257 18.74 24.20 13.90
N GLU A 258 18.38 23.76 15.10
CA GLU A 258 17.11 23.05 15.35
C GLU A 258 15.90 23.95 15.06
N ALA A 259 15.95 25.22 15.44
CA ALA A 259 14.89 26.18 15.17
C ALA A 259 14.68 26.40 13.67
N VAL A 260 15.75 26.48 12.86
CA VAL A 260 15.66 26.58 11.39
C VAL A 260 14.97 25.35 10.82
N ALA A 261 15.41 24.13 11.18
CA ALA A 261 14.82 22.89 10.69
C ALA A 261 13.35 22.77 11.09
N THR A 262 13.00 23.14 12.33
CA THR A 262 11.61 23.13 12.82
C THR A 262 10.72 24.05 12.01
N ARG A 263 11.11 25.32 11.79
CA ARG A 263 10.32 26.28 11.01
C ARG A 263 10.09 25.81 9.57
N ILE A 264 11.13 25.26 8.94
CA ILE A 264 11.00 24.68 7.59
C ILE A 264 10.03 23.49 7.62
N GLY A 265 10.18 22.59 8.58
CA GLY A 265 9.29 21.44 8.77
C GLY A 265 7.83 21.82 8.98
N GLU A 266 7.56 22.81 9.82
CA GLU A 266 6.22 23.35 10.06
C GLU A 266 5.58 23.93 8.79
N ARG A 267 6.33 24.69 7.98
CA ARG A 267 5.84 25.20 6.70
C ARG A 267 5.50 24.08 5.73
N LEU A 268 6.36 23.05 5.64
CA LEU A 268 6.10 21.90 4.80
C LEU A 268 4.88 21.10 5.28
N ALA A 269 4.67 20.97 6.58
CA ALA A 269 3.54 20.26 7.16
C ALA A 269 2.17 20.89 6.85
N THR A 270 2.13 22.17 6.50
CA THR A 270 0.88 22.88 6.11
C THR A 270 0.47 22.63 4.67
N ASP A 271 1.37 22.12 3.82
CA ASP A 271 1.09 21.81 2.41
C ASP A 271 0.48 20.42 2.27
N GLY A 272 -0.85 20.35 2.06
CA GLY A 272 -1.59 19.09 1.94
C GLY A 272 -1.19 18.29 0.70
N GLU A 273 -0.82 18.95 -0.39
CA GLU A 273 -0.38 18.29 -1.62
C GLU A 273 1.02 17.66 -1.44
N LEU A 274 1.92 18.35 -0.74
CA LEU A 274 3.21 17.81 -0.36
C LEU A 274 3.05 16.52 0.48
N ARG A 275 2.16 16.56 1.48
CA ARG A 275 1.90 15.41 2.37
C ARG A 275 1.41 14.17 1.62
N ALA A 276 0.69 14.35 0.51
CA ALA A 276 0.24 13.25 -0.33
C ALA A 276 1.35 12.68 -1.23
N ARG A 277 2.50 13.37 -1.36
CA ARG A 277 3.61 12.99 -2.24
C ARG A 277 4.85 12.50 -1.51
N VAL A 278 4.89 12.63 -0.19
CA VAL A 278 6.07 12.33 0.64
C VAL A 278 5.70 11.30 1.71
N ASP A 279 6.42 10.19 1.73
CA ASP A 279 6.23 9.13 2.73
C ASP A 279 6.97 9.42 4.04
N GLY A 280 8.05 10.20 3.97
CA GLY A 280 8.81 10.62 5.14
C GLY A 280 9.84 11.69 4.81
N LEU A 281 10.18 12.52 5.80
CA LEU A 281 11.15 13.60 5.69
C LEU A 281 12.26 13.44 6.74
N ALA A 282 13.50 13.66 6.32
CA ALA A 282 14.64 13.79 7.19
C ALA A 282 15.42 15.07 6.86
N PHE A 283 16.03 15.67 7.85
CA PHE A 283 16.93 16.81 7.66
C PHE A 283 18.39 16.37 7.87
N ARG A 284 19.26 16.84 7.00
CA ARG A 284 20.69 16.79 7.16
C ARG A 284 21.25 18.20 7.12
N VAL A 285 21.99 18.59 8.14
CA VAL A 285 22.59 19.92 8.23
C VAL A 285 24.08 19.82 7.98
N THR A 286 24.59 20.73 7.16
CA THR A 286 26.00 20.95 6.89
C THR A 286 26.31 22.42 7.09
N THR A 287 27.56 22.75 7.41
CA THR A 287 28.06 24.13 7.50
C THR A 287 28.85 24.47 6.26
N GLY A 288 28.57 25.64 5.66
CA GLY A 288 29.28 26.16 4.50
C GLY A 288 30.54 26.95 4.87
#